data_1b638da7fb770984aedaa8c4bfd58a11
#
_entry.id   1b638da7fb770984aedaa8c4bfd58a11
#
_cell.length_a   1.000
_cell.length_b   1.000
_cell.length_c   1.000
_cell.angle_alpha   90.00
_cell.angle_beta   90.00
_cell.angle_gamma   90.00
#
_symmetry.space_group_name_H-M   'P 1'
#
loop_
_entity.id
_entity.type
_entity.pdbx_description
1 polymer ?
#
loop_
_entity_poly.entity_id
_entity_poly.type
_entity_poly.pdbx_seq_one_letter_code
_entity_poly.pdbx_strand_id
1 'polypeptide(L)'
;EYGIYGGLGTPDWVWQNPNVTNVTKVVFDPAFANARPTTCYAWFQGYVNLTSIEGIEYLNTSQVTDMHNMFLNCYHLQTTDFSGFDTRKVKDMSYMFYNCGSLESLDISNFNTSEVTNMRGMFYHCIGLTSLDLSHLNTSKVSIMTEMFQLCINLLSVNLSGWDTRNVGSMTKMFEKCKSLKTLDLSGFDTREKTCSMGGMFNTCNELTTIFVSDKFAVGTGV
;
A
#
# COMPACT_ATOMS: atom_id res chain seq x y z
N GLU A 1 30.02 -2.63 -9.07
CA GLU A 1 29.17 -1.50 -9.47
C GLU A 1 27.98 -2.05 -10.22
N TYR A 2 26.80 -2.03 -9.59
CA TYR A 2 25.57 -2.42 -10.27
C TYR A 2 24.96 -1.17 -10.89
N GLY A 3 24.93 -1.11 -12.22
CA GLY A 3 24.36 0.01 -12.96
C GLY A 3 22.88 0.16 -12.69
N ILE A 4 22.45 1.38 -12.37
CA ILE A 4 21.03 1.72 -12.26
C ILE A 4 20.54 1.94 -13.69
N TYR A 5 19.84 0.94 -14.23
CA TYR A 5 19.19 1.11 -15.53
C TYR A 5 17.94 1.97 -15.35
N GLY A 6 17.90 3.15 -15.98
CA GLY A 6 16.71 3.99 -16.10
C GLY A 6 15.68 3.41 -17.08
N GLY A 7 15.48 2.08 -17.03
CA GLY A 7 14.51 1.36 -17.87
C GLY A 7 13.21 1.10 -17.14
N LEU A 8 12.15 0.82 -17.88
CA LEU A 8 10.79 0.48 -17.43
C LEU A 8 10.73 -0.94 -16.79
N GLY A 9 11.72 -1.34 -16.00
CA GLY A 9 11.78 -2.69 -15.44
C GLY A 9 12.32 -2.73 -14.03
N THR A 10 12.12 -3.88 -13.39
CA THR A 10 12.73 -4.23 -12.11
C THR A 10 14.24 -4.17 -12.25
N PRO A 11 14.96 -3.58 -11.29
CA PRO A 11 16.42 -3.59 -11.32
C PRO A 11 16.96 -5.02 -11.46
N ASP A 12 18.02 -5.21 -12.26
CA ASP A 12 18.62 -6.53 -12.47
C ASP A 12 19.02 -7.22 -11.18
N TRP A 13 19.36 -6.47 -10.11
CA TRP A 13 19.68 -7.05 -8.81
C TRP A 13 18.53 -7.81 -8.14
N VAL A 14 17.27 -7.49 -8.50
CA VAL A 14 16.09 -8.18 -7.95
C VAL A 14 15.91 -9.55 -8.61
N TRP A 15 16.09 -9.63 -9.93
CA TRP A 15 15.84 -10.87 -10.69
C TRP A 15 17.06 -11.75 -10.87
N GLN A 16 18.28 -11.17 -10.85
CA GLN A 16 19.52 -11.90 -11.10
C GLN A 16 20.20 -12.40 -9.83
N ASN A 17 19.75 -11.97 -8.64
CA ASN A 17 20.31 -12.48 -7.40
C ASN A 17 19.43 -13.61 -6.83
N PRO A 18 19.84 -14.90 -7.00
CA PRO A 18 19.10 -16.03 -6.43
C PRO A 18 19.11 -16.02 -4.89
N ASN A 19 19.91 -15.15 -4.27
CA ASN A 19 20.12 -15.08 -2.82
C ASN A 19 19.41 -13.88 -2.16
N VAL A 20 18.44 -13.23 -2.81
CA VAL A 20 17.67 -12.12 -2.21
C VAL A 20 17.03 -12.53 -0.87
N THR A 21 16.73 -13.81 -0.71
CA THR A 21 16.20 -14.37 0.54
C THR A 21 17.19 -14.34 1.70
N ASN A 22 18.50 -14.20 1.44
CA ASN A 22 19.54 -14.11 2.48
C ASN A 22 19.82 -12.67 2.92
N VAL A 23 19.29 -11.67 2.20
CA VAL A 23 19.51 -10.26 2.51
C VAL A 23 18.67 -9.87 3.72
N THR A 24 19.34 -9.43 4.79
CA THR A 24 18.69 -8.94 6.01
C THR A 24 18.71 -7.42 6.13
N LYS A 25 19.58 -6.75 5.38
CA LYS A 25 19.74 -5.29 5.40
C LYS A 25 20.14 -4.78 4.02
N VAL A 26 19.55 -3.64 3.63
CA VAL A 26 19.96 -2.86 2.46
C VAL A 26 20.52 -1.53 2.94
N VAL A 27 21.58 -1.03 2.29
CA VAL A 27 22.18 0.26 2.60
C VAL A 27 22.31 1.07 1.31
N PHE A 28 21.70 2.24 1.26
CA PHE A 28 21.92 3.20 0.19
C PHE A 28 23.08 4.12 0.54
N ASP A 29 24.06 4.20 -0.34
CA ASP A 29 25.14 5.18 -0.26
C ASP A 29 24.59 6.59 -0.58
N PRO A 30 25.08 7.67 0.08
CA PRO A 30 24.67 9.05 -0.22
C PRO A 30 24.80 9.45 -1.69
N ALA A 31 25.74 8.86 -2.45
CA ALA A 31 25.87 9.10 -3.89
C ALA A 31 24.64 8.67 -4.68
N PHE A 32 23.79 7.80 -4.10
CA PHE A 32 22.53 7.36 -4.70
C PHE A 32 21.53 8.51 -4.87
N ALA A 33 21.67 9.60 -4.12
CA ALA A 33 20.86 10.81 -4.27
C ALA A 33 20.94 11.44 -5.67
N ASN A 34 21.94 11.09 -6.49
CA ASN A 34 22.06 11.53 -7.88
C ASN A 34 21.27 10.64 -8.86
N ALA A 35 20.84 9.46 -8.44
CA ALA A 35 20.00 8.60 -9.27
C ALA A 35 18.61 9.22 -9.48
N ARG A 36 18.00 8.95 -10.64
CA ARG A 36 16.67 9.44 -10.99
C ARG A 36 15.85 8.30 -11.58
N PRO A 37 15.50 7.29 -10.75
CA PRO A 37 14.68 6.21 -11.24
C PRO A 37 13.31 6.73 -11.66
N THR A 38 12.74 6.13 -12.70
CA THR A 38 11.38 6.39 -13.16
C THR A 38 10.38 5.39 -12.62
N THR A 39 10.89 4.28 -12.05
CA THR A 39 10.10 3.24 -11.39
C THR A 39 10.83 2.69 -10.17
N CYS A 40 10.08 2.34 -9.14
CA CYS A 40 10.52 1.51 -8.02
C CYS A 40 9.77 0.16 -8.00
N TYR A 41 9.20 -0.23 -9.14
CA TYR A 41 8.50 -1.50 -9.31
C TYR A 41 9.32 -2.67 -8.79
N ALA A 42 8.78 -3.41 -7.82
CA ALA A 42 9.34 -4.63 -7.28
C ALA A 42 10.79 -4.53 -6.75
N TRP A 43 11.29 -3.35 -6.38
CA TRP A 43 12.70 -3.15 -6.00
C TRP A 43 13.15 -4.06 -4.85
N PHE A 44 12.29 -4.34 -3.87
CA PHE A 44 12.57 -5.22 -2.74
C PHE A 44 11.65 -6.44 -2.71
N GLN A 45 10.99 -6.75 -3.82
CA GLN A 45 10.08 -7.90 -3.90
C GLN A 45 10.81 -9.20 -3.54
N GLY A 46 10.25 -9.95 -2.59
CA GLY A 46 10.77 -11.26 -2.20
C GLY A 46 12.00 -11.22 -1.28
N TYR A 47 12.39 -10.06 -0.76
CA TYR A 47 13.43 -9.94 0.26
C TYR A 47 12.87 -10.38 1.62
N VAL A 48 12.56 -11.67 1.72
CA VAL A 48 11.78 -12.25 2.82
C VAL A 48 12.38 -12.04 4.20
N ASN A 49 13.71 -11.95 4.30
CA ASN A 49 14.45 -11.75 5.55
C ASN A 49 14.95 -10.30 5.76
N LEU A 50 14.57 -9.38 4.89
CA LEU A 50 14.93 -7.97 5.03
C LEU A 50 14.28 -7.39 6.29
N THR A 51 15.08 -6.88 7.22
CA THR A 51 14.61 -6.27 8.48
C THR A 51 14.71 -4.75 8.48
N SER A 52 15.67 -4.19 7.72
CA SER A 52 15.89 -2.74 7.69
C SER A 52 16.49 -2.26 6.37
N ILE A 53 16.21 -1.00 6.05
CA ILE A 53 16.82 -0.30 4.93
C ILE A 53 17.41 1.01 5.48
N GLU A 54 18.74 1.15 5.40
CA GLU A 54 19.44 2.36 5.81
C GLU A 54 19.71 3.26 4.60
N GLY A 55 19.66 4.58 4.81
CA GLY A 55 19.94 5.55 3.75
C GLY A 55 18.86 5.61 2.66
N ILE A 56 17.65 5.08 2.92
CA ILE A 56 16.56 5.09 1.94
C ILE A 56 16.13 6.53 1.57
N GLU A 57 16.39 7.50 2.44
CA GLU A 57 16.21 8.93 2.18
C GLU A 57 17.06 9.47 1.00
N TYR A 58 18.13 8.75 0.64
CA TYR A 58 18.92 9.04 -0.56
C TYR A 58 18.26 8.56 -1.85
N LEU A 59 17.20 7.75 -1.76
CA LEU A 59 16.45 7.31 -2.92
C LEU A 59 15.58 8.47 -3.45
N ASN A 60 16.02 9.11 -4.53
CA ASN A 60 15.29 10.19 -5.16
C ASN A 60 14.13 9.66 -6.00
N THR A 61 12.91 9.73 -5.46
CA THR A 61 11.70 9.23 -6.12
C THR A 61 10.97 10.28 -6.98
N SER A 62 11.52 11.49 -7.15
CA SER A 62 10.84 12.61 -7.83
C SER A 62 10.42 12.35 -9.28
N GLN A 63 10.97 11.33 -9.93
CA GLN A 63 10.58 10.91 -11.28
C GLN A 63 9.83 9.58 -11.31
N VAL A 64 9.61 8.96 -10.15
CA VAL A 64 8.96 7.65 -10.06
C VAL A 64 7.47 7.78 -10.34
N THR A 65 6.98 6.97 -11.27
CA THR A 65 5.56 6.89 -11.63
C THR A 65 4.91 5.59 -11.20
N ASP A 66 5.71 4.61 -10.75
CA ASP A 66 5.26 3.27 -10.44
C ASP A 66 6.02 2.70 -9.23
N MET A 67 5.28 2.36 -8.18
CA MET A 67 5.79 1.75 -6.94
C MET A 67 5.11 0.41 -6.64
N HIS A 68 4.42 -0.20 -7.62
CA HIS A 68 3.72 -1.45 -7.34
C HIS A 68 4.70 -2.56 -6.97
N ASN A 69 4.31 -3.42 -6.03
CA ASN A 69 5.11 -4.51 -5.49
C ASN A 69 6.43 -4.09 -4.81
N MET A 70 6.68 -2.80 -4.53
CA MET A 70 8.01 -2.35 -4.09
C MET A 70 8.55 -3.15 -2.91
N PHE A 71 7.72 -3.49 -1.93
CA PHE A 71 8.09 -4.28 -0.74
C PHE A 71 7.30 -5.60 -0.64
N LEU A 72 6.76 -6.09 -1.75
CA LEU A 72 5.96 -7.31 -1.77
C LEU A 72 6.74 -8.49 -1.18
N ASN A 73 6.17 -9.16 -0.16
CA ASN A 73 6.76 -10.27 0.58
C ASN A 73 8.05 -9.93 1.38
N CYS A 74 8.20 -8.69 1.83
CA CYS A 74 9.20 -8.32 2.83
C CYS A 74 8.68 -8.68 4.23
N TYR A 75 8.57 -9.98 4.53
CA TYR A 75 7.88 -10.48 5.74
C TYR A 75 8.44 -9.95 7.05
N HIS A 76 9.75 -9.68 7.11
CA HIS A 76 10.47 -9.27 8.32
C HIS A 76 10.82 -7.78 8.36
N LEU A 77 10.38 -6.99 7.37
CA LEU A 77 10.59 -5.55 7.38
C LEU A 77 9.77 -4.92 8.52
N GLN A 78 10.47 -4.33 9.50
CA GLN A 78 9.86 -3.78 10.71
C GLN A 78 9.52 -2.31 10.57
N THR A 79 10.40 -1.55 9.94
CA THR A 79 10.26 -0.10 9.77
C THR A 79 11.07 0.37 8.56
N THR A 80 10.65 1.47 7.98
CA THR A 80 11.36 2.18 6.91
C THR A 80 11.00 3.65 6.97
N ASP A 81 11.99 4.52 6.79
CA ASP A 81 11.79 5.97 6.74
C ASP A 81 11.40 6.41 5.32
N PHE A 82 10.14 6.77 5.14
CA PHE A 82 9.62 7.26 3.86
C PHE A 82 9.64 8.79 3.74
N SER A 83 10.20 9.53 4.72
CA SER A 83 10.16 11.01 4.76
C SER A 83 10.77 11.68 3.52
N GLY A 84 11.74 11.01 2.88
CA GLY A 84 12.38 11.47 1.65
C GLY A 84 11.61 11.16 0.36
N PHE A 85 10.50 10.40 0.43
CA PHE A 85 9.79 9.98 -0.78
C PHE A 85 8.94 11.10 -1.38
N ASP A 86 9.19 11.41 -2.64
CA ASP A 86 8.32 12.26 -3.47
C ASP A 86 7.41 11.37 -4.32
N THR A 87 6.13 11.30 -3.95
CA THR A 87 5.16 10.43 -4.62
C THR A 87 4.21 11.16 -5.58
N ARG A 88 4.45 12.46 -5.84
CA ARG A 88 3.55 13.32 -6.63
C ARG A 88 3.28 12.83 -8.06
N LYS A 89 4.14 11.98 -8.62
CA LYS A 89 3.99 11.41 -9.97
C LYS A 89 3.54 9.96 -9.98
N VAL A 90 3.45 9.34 -8.81
CA VAL A 90 3.11 7.91 -8.70
C VAL A 90 1.67 7.68 -9.09
N LYS A 91 1.45 6.71 -9.98
CA LYS A 91 0.13 6.31 -10.49
C LYS A 91 -0.32 4.95 -9.97
N ASP A 92 0.63 4.07 -9.65
CA ASP A 92 0.35 2.72 -9.15
C ASP A 92 1.12 2.45 -7.85
N MET A 93 0.36 2.15 -6.79
CA MET A 93 0.86 1.71 -5.48
C MET A 93 0.31 0.33 -5.11
N SER A 94 -0.20 -0.43 -6.09
CA SER A 94 -0.78 -1.73 -5.82
C SER A 94 0.26 -2.67 -5.21
N TYR A 95 -0.17 -3.41 -4.18
CA TYR A 95 0.64 -4.39 -3.48
C TYR A 95 1.96 -3.86 -2.90
N MET A 96 2.10 -2.53 -2.70
CA MET A 96 3.35 -1.91 -2.27
C MET A 96 3.90 -2.53 -0.99
N PHE A 97 3.03 -2.84 -0.02
CA PHE A 97 3.38 -3.46 1.27
C PHE A 97 2.74 -4.85 1.45
N TYR A 98 2.41 -5.53 0.35
CA TYR A 98 1.78 -6.86 0.40
C TYR A 98 2.66 -7.85 1.19
N ASN A 99 2.08 -8.51 2.22
CA ASN A 99 2.79 -9.44 3.10
C ASN A 99 3.98 -8.83 3.88
N CYS A 100 3.96 -7.55 4.22
CA CYS A 100 4.89 -6.96 5.18
C CYS A 100 4.41 -7.26 6.60
N GLY A 101 4.52 -8.53 7.02
CA GLY A 101 3.90 -9.05 8.24
C GLY A 101 4.47 -8.51 9.54
N SER A 102 5.74 -8.08 9.57
CA SER A 102 6.40 -7.52 10.74
C SER A 102 6.31 -6.00 10.85
N LEU A 103 5.59 -5.34 9.93
CA LEU A 103 5.42 -3.90 9.93
C LEU A 103 4.41 -3.52 11.02
N GLU A 104 4.90 -3.02 12.16
CA GLU A 104 4.06 -2.67 13.33
C GLU A 104 3.49 -1.25 13.24
N SER A 105 4.24 -0.34 12.60
CA SER A 105 3.84 1.03 12.33
C SER A 105 4.30 1.45 10.94
N LEU A 106 3.56 2.36 10.33
CA LEU A 106 3.89 2.89 9.02
C LEU A 106 3.54 4.37 8.96
N ASP A 107 4.55 5.21 8.82
CA ASP A 107 4.38 6.65 8.57
C ASP A 107 4.56 6.93 7.08
N ILE A 108 3.44 7.26 6.43
CA ILE A 108 3.37 7.70 5.04
C ILE A 108 2.66 9.06 4.93
N SER A 109 2.71 9.85 6.00
CA SER A 109 2.02 11.14 6.08
C SER A 109 2.46 12.14 5.01
N ASN A 110 3.66 11.95 4.46
CA ASN A 110 4.19 12.75 3.35
C ASN A 110 3.76 12.27 1.95
N PHE A 111 3.07 11.12 1.84
CA PHE A 111 2.67 10.61 0.52
C PHE A 111 1.61 11.51 -0.14
N ASN A 112 1.94 12.00 -1.31
CA ASN A 112 0.98 12.67 -2.19
C ASN A 112 0.43 11.65 -3.19
N THR A 113 -0.86 11.31 -3.04
CA THR A 113 -1.51 10.30 -3.87
C THR A 113 -2.45 10.89 -4.93
N SER A 114 -2.31 12.18 -5.24
CA SER A 114 -3.22 12.89 -6.16
C SER A 114 -3.22 12.35 -7.59
N GLU A 115 -2.18 11.60 -7.99
CA GLU A 115 -2.11 10.95 -9.31
C GLU A 115 -2.35 9.43 -9.24
N VAL A 116 -2.52 8.86 -8.04
CA VAL A 116 -2.67 7.41 -7.87
C VAL A 116 -4.05 6.95 -8.35
N THR A 117 -4.05 5.93 -9.19
CA THR A 117 -5.27 5.32 -9.76
C THR A 117 -5.52 3.91 -9.25
N ASN A 118 -4.49 3.24 -8.71
CA ASN A 118 -4.56 1.85 -8.27
C ASN A 118 -3.90 1.67 -6.90
N MET A 119 -4.70 1.25 -5.91
CA MET A 119 -4.26 0.91 -4.54
C MET A 119 -4.60 -0.54 -4.18
N ARG A 120 -4.77 -1.43 -5.18
CA ARG A 120 -5.09 -2.82 -4.94
C ARG A 120 -4.11 -3.49 -3.99
N GLY A 121 -4.61 -4.14 -2.93
CA GLY A 121 -3.81 -4.93 -2.00
C GLY A 121 -2.65 -4.20 -1.34
N MET A 122 -2.68 -2.84 -1.28
CA MET A 122 -1.52 -2.04 -0.82
C MET A 122 -1.03 -2.48 0.55
N PHE A 123 -1.92 -2.90 1.45
CA PHE A 123 -1.61 -3.37 2.81
C PHE A 123 -2.09 -4.81 3.03
N TYR A 124 -2.25 -5.60 1.95
CA TYR A 124 -2.70 -6.99 2.07
C TYR A 124 -1.79 -7.78 3.00
N HIS A 125 -2.39 -8.49 3.99
CA HIS A 125 -1.68 -9.34 4.95
C HIS A 125 -0.56 -8.64 5.76
N CYS A 126 -0.72 -7.35 6.05
CA CYS A 126 0.12 -6.61 6.99
C CYS A 126 -0.35 -6.93 8.43
N ILE A 127 -0.01 -8.11 8.92
CA ILE A 127 -0.52 -8.62 10.20
C ILE A 127 0.06 -7.90 11.42
N GLY A 128 1.18 -7.21 11.29
CA GLY A 128 1.78 -6.40 12.35
C GLY A 128 1.03 -5.10 12.61
N LEU A 129 0.32 -4.56 11.61
CA LEU A 129 -0.37 -3.28 11.73
C LEU A 129 -1.59 -3.41 12.66
N THR A 130 -1.62 -2.58 13.72
CA THR A 130 -2.75 -2.48 14.65
C THR A 130 -3.59 -1.23 14.44
N SER A 131 -3.00 -0.17 13.90
CA SER A 131 -3.71 1.05 13.52
C SER A 131 -3.06 1.71 12.30
N LEU A 132 -3.85 2.47 11.53
CA LEU A 132 -3.34 3.19 10.37
C LEU A 132 -4.14 4.48 10.16
N ASP A 133 -3.44 5.62 10.03
CA ASP A 133 -4.08 6.87 9.63
C ASP A 133 -3.78 7.18 8.16
N LEU A 134 -4.81 7.12 7.34
CA LEU A 134 -4.74 7.36 5.90
C LEU A 134 -5.61 8.55 5.47
N SER A 135 -6.04 9.38 6.43
CA SER A 135 -6.95 10.51 6.17
C SER A 135 -6.34 11.58 5.24
N HIS A 136 -5.00 11.64 5.19
CA HIS A 136 -4.27 12.57 4.33
C HIS A 136 -4.20 12.15 2.86
N LEU A 137 -4.51 10.86 2.54
CA LEU A 137 -4.41 10.37 1.17
C LEU A 137 -5.52 10.93 0.28
N ASN A 138 -5.12 11.51 -0.84
CA ASN A 138 -6.07 11.92 -1.88
C ASN A 138 -6.45 10.71 -2.74
N THR A 139 -7.70 10.27 -2.64
CA THR A 139 -8.21 9.10 -3.36
C THR A 139 -9.09 9.45 -4.57
N SER A 140 -9.18 10.74 -4.93
CA SER A 140 -10.11 11.22 -5.96
C SER A 140 -9.92 10.61 -7.35
N LYS A 141 -8.71 10.12 -7.68
CA LYS A 141 -8.41 9.43 -8.94
C LYS A 141 -8.37 7.91 -8.80
N VAL A 142 -8.47 7.37 -7.58
CA VAL A 142 -8.35 5.93 -7.37
C VAL A 142 -9.58 5.21 -7.92
N SER A 143 -9.34 4.20 -8.73
CA SER A 143 -10.38 3.37 -9.34
C SER A 143 -10.46 1.95 -8.78
N ILE A 144 -9.38 1.48 -8.13
CA ILE A 144 -9.27 0.11 -7.60
C ILE A 144 -8.73 0.14 -6.18
N MET A 145 -9.54 -0.39 -5.23
CA MET A 145 -9.17 -0.61 -3.82
C MET A 145 -9.40 -2.06 -3.39
N THR A 146 -9.51 -2.97 -4.37
CA THR A 146 -9.70 -4.41 -4.13
C THR A 146 -8.63 -4.93 -3.18
N GLU A 147 -9.04 -5.72 -2.16
CA GLU A 147 -8.13 -6.41 -1.24
C GLU A 147 -7.18 -5.50 -0.41
N MET A 148 -7.44 -4.18 -0.34
CA MET A 148 -6.46 -3.21 0.18
C MET A 148 -5.99 -3.53 1.60
N PHE A 149 -6.87 -4.00 2.50
CA PHE A 149 -6.57 -4.39 3.88
C PHE A 149 -6.88 -5.87 4.15
N GLN A 150 -7.07 -6.68 3.09
CA GLN A 150 -7.41 -8.08 3.26
C GLN A 150 -6.36 -8.79 4.12
N LEU A 151 -6.81 -9.62 5.10
CA LEU A 151 -5.93 -10.34 6.01
C LEU A 151 -5.11 -9.47 6.98
N CYS A 152 -5.42 -8.20 7.18
CA CYS A 152 -4.87 -7.41 8.28
C CYS A 152 -5.53 -7.84 9.60
N ILE A 153 -5.19 -9.04 10.07
CA ILE A 153 -5.93 -9.75 11.13
C ILE A 153 -5.90 -9.05 12.48
N ASN A 154 -4.87 -8.25 12.75
CA ASN A 154 -4.68 -7.53 14.02
C ASN A 154 -5.06 -6.03 13.92
N LEU A 155 -5.56 -5.57 12.78
CA LEU A 155 -5.97 -4.18 12.60
C LEU A 155 -7.17 -3.86 13.49
N LEU A 156 -6.99 -2.96 14.47
CA LEU A 156 -8.01 -2.51 15.41
C LEU A 156 -8.78 -1.29 14.90
N SER A 157 -8.07 -0.40 14.19
CA SER A 157 -8.64 0.84 13.65
C SER A 157 -7.93 1.30 12.39
N VAL A 158 -8.69 1.95 11.50
CA VAL A 158 -8.15 2.66 10.34
C VAL A 158 -8.92 3.96 10.18
N ASN A 159 -8.19 5.06 9.96
CA ASN A 159 -8.80 6.38 9.68
C ASN A 159 -8.81 6.60 8.16
N LEU A 160 -10.01 6.64 7.58
CA LEU A 160 -10.26 6.85 6.16
C LEU A 160 -11.02 8.17 5.90
N SER A 161 -11.05 9.07 6.87
CA SER A 161 -11.74 10.35 6.73
C SER A 161 -11.14 11.15 5.57
N GLY A 162 -12.00 11.84 4.82
CA GLY A 162 -11.55 12.62 3.67
C GLY A 162 -11.38 11.86 2.36
N TRP A 163 -11.57 10.54 2.35
CA TRP A 163 -11.47 9.76 1.12
C TRP A 163 -12.63 10.08 0.15
N ASP A 164 -12.26 10.33 -1.11
CA ASP A 164 -13.20 10.45 -2.21
C ASP A 164 -13.27 9.11 -2.96
N THR A 165 -14.42 8.44 -2.87
CA THR A 165 -14.59 7.10 -3.46
C THR A 165 -15.48 7.09 -4.71
N ARG A 166 -15.88 8.26 -5.24
CA ARG A 166 -16.79 8.37 -6.39
C ARG A 166 -16.25 7.71 -7.66
N ASN A 167 -14.93 7.63 -7.81
CA ASN A 167 -14.27 6.98 -8.95
C ASN A 167 -13.96 5.50 -8.74
N VAL A 168 -14.18 4.95 -7.53
CA VAL A 168 -13.81 3.58 -7.22
C VAL A 168 -14.79 2.59 -7.84
N GLY A 169 -14.29 1.72 -8.72
CA GLY A 169 -15.08 0.67 -9.36
C GLY A 169 -15.02 -0.68 -8.62
N SER A 170 -14.06 -0.87 -7.70
CA SER A 170 -13.98 -2.10 -6.92
C SER A 170 -13.34 -1.90 -5.55
N MET A 171 -14.07 -2.35 -4.53
CA MET A 171 -13.66 -2.51 -3.13
C MET A 171 -13.84 -3.99 -2.69
N THR A 172 -13.85 -4.92 -3.66
CA THR A 172 -14.02 -6.35 -3.39
C THR A 172 -12.99 -6.81 -2.37
N LYS A 173 -13.47 -7.47 -1.29
CA LYS A 173 -12.62 -8.02 -0.21
C LYS A 173 -11.75 -6.99 0.52
N MET A 174 -12.07 -5.71 0.47
CA MET A 174 -11.21 -4.64 0.97
C MET A 174 -10.80 -4.85 2.44
N PHE A 175 -11.70 -5.34 3.29
CA PHE A 175 -11.47 -5.66 4.71
C PHE A 175 -11.65 -7.14 5.02
N GLU A 176 -11.70 -8.02 4.02
CA GLU A 176 -11.88 -9.45 4.27
C GLU A 176 -10.84 -9.96 5.27
N LYS A 177 -11.30 -10.66 6.32
CA LYS A 177 -10.47 -11.21 7.39
C LYS A 177 -9.70 -10.19 8.25
N CYS A 178 -10.17 -8.94 8.33
CA CYS A 178 -9.75 -8.00 9.37
C CYS A 178 -10.43 -8.41 10.69
N LYS A 179 -9.89 -9.46 11.34
CA LYS A 179 -10.58 -10.17 12.42
C LYS A 179 -10.77 -9.34 13.70
N SER A 180 -9.83 -8.42 13.98
CA SER A 180 -9.81 -7.60 15.19
C SER A 180 -10.47 -6.23 15.02
N LEU A 181 -10.92 -5.88 13.81
CA LEU A 181 -11.57 -4.61 13.53
C LEU A 181 -12.97 -4.60 14.15
N LYS A 182 -13.23 -3.67 15.10
CA LYS A 182 -14.51 -3.59 15.84
C LYS A 182 -15.47 -2.57 15.28
N THR A 183 -14.94 -1.45 14.84
CA THR A 183 -15.72 -0.34 14.28
C THR A 183 -15.06 0.16 13.01
N LEU A 184 -15.85 0.59 12.05
CA LEU A 184 -15.36 1.16 10.81
C LEU A 184 -16.24 2.32 10.39
N ASP A 185 -15.63 3.49 10.11
CA ASP A 185 -16.32 4.66 9.61
C ASP A 185 -16.12 4.78 8.09
N LEU A 186 -17.20 4.55 7.36
CA LEU A 186 -17.34 4.71 5.91
C LEU A 186 -18.35 5.83 5.56
N SER A 187 -18.69 6.70 6.52
CA SER A 187 -19.69 7.76 6.32
C SER A 187 -19.30 8.75 5.21
N GLY A 188 -17.98 8.88 4.94
CA GLY A 188 -17.46 9.67 3.84
C GLY A 188 -17.51 9.00 2.46
N PHE A 189 -17.78 7.70 2.39
CA PHE A 189 -17.74 6.95 1.13
C PHE A 189 -18.98 7.28 0.28
N ASP A 190 -18.75 7.60 -0.99
CA ASP A 190 -19.79 7.78 -2.00
C ASP A 190 -19.61 6.75 -3.13
N THR A 191 -20.55 5.83 -3.24
CA THR A 191 -20.52 4.72 -4.21
C THR A 191 -21.66 4.81 -5.22
N ARG A 192 -22.38 5.96 -5.28
CA ARG A 192 -23.59 6.13 -6.10
C ARG A 192 -23.30 6.38 -7.58
N GLU A 193 -22.16 7.04 -7.88
CA GLU A 193 -21.85 7.46 -9.25
C GLU A 193 -21.32 6.33 -10.13
N LYS A 194 -20.80 5.27 -9.52
CA LYS A 194 -20.24 4.12 -10.22
C LYS A 194 -20.73 2.82 -9.62
N THR A 195 -21.01 1.83 -10.45
CA THR A 195 -21.27 0.47 -9.94
C THR A 195 -20.00 -0.05 -9.29
N CYS A 196 -19.86 0.15 -7.98
CA CYS A 196 -18.73 -0.31 -7.21
C CYS A 196 -18.95 -1.76 -6.77
N SER A 197 -18.04 -2.66 -7.15
CA SER A 197 -18.06 -4.04 -6.66
C SER A 197 -17.56 -4.10 -5.23
N MET A 198 -18.36 -4.64 -4.30
CA MET A 198 -18.04 -4.76 -2.86
C MET A 198 -18.13 -6.22 -2.37
N GLY A 199 -18.10 -7.20 -3.27
CA GLY A 199 -18.23 -8.62 -2.93
C GLY A 199 -17.22 -9.05 -1.86
N GLY A 200 -17.72 -9.62 -0.76
CA GLY A 200 -16.90 -10.12 0.34
C GLY A 200 -16.14 -9.05 1.13
N MET A 201 -16.52 -7.76 1.01
CA MET A 201 -15.79 -6.63 1.61
C MET A 201 -15.49 -6.83 3.11
N PHE A 202 -16.41 -7.41 3.87
CA PHE A 202 -16.29 -7.64 5.32
C PHE A 202 -16.28 -9.12 5.71
N ASN A 203 -16.00 -10.00 4.76
CA ASN A 203 -16.04 -11.43 4.98
C ASN A 203 -15.08 -11.82 6.13
N THR A 204 -15.58 -12.55 7.14
CA THR A 204 -14.77 -13.00 8.28
C THR A 204 -14.15 -11.85 9.11
N CYS A 205 -14.78 -10.68 9.18
CA CYS A 205 -14.48 -9.64 10.16
C CYS A 205 -15.20 -9.97 11.47
N ASN A 206 -14.66 -10.92 12.24
CA ASN A 206 -15.40 -11.56 13.33
C ASN A 206 -15.75 -10.64 14.50
N GLU A 207 -14.93 -9.59 14.73
CA GLU A 207 -15.14 -8.62 15.81
C GLU A 207 -15.90 -7.36 15.35
N LEU A 208 -16.21 -7.23 14.04
CA LEU A 208 -16.83 -6.03 13.49
C LEU A 208 -18.30 -5.96 13.91
N THR A 209 -18.61 -5.02 14.81
CA THR A 209 -19.96 -4.83 15.37
C THR A 209 -20.64 -3.56 14.85
N THR A 210 -19.88 -2.58 14.38
CA THR A 210 -20.43 -1.29 13.96
C THR A 210 -19.76 -0.77 12.71
N ILE A 211 -20.57 -0.42 11.70
CA ILE A 211 -20.12 0.27 10.49
C ILE A 211 -20.95 1.55 10.37
N PHE A 212 -20.27 2.70 10.33
CA PHE A 212 -20.94 3.97 10.05
C PHE A 212 -20.94 4.19 8.54
N VAL A 213 -22.13 4.43 7.99
CA VAL A 213 -22.34 4.73 6.58
C VAL A 213 -23.30 5.93 6.43
N SER A 214 -23.23 6.61 5.29
CA SER A 214 -24.19 7.65 4.93
C SER A 214 -25.15 7.17 3.83
N ASP A 215 -26.08 8.02 3.45
CA ASP A 215 -27.00 7.81 2.31
C ASP A 215 -26.28 7.74 0.95
N LYS A 216 -25.00 8.07 0.93
CA LYS A 216 -24.12 7.99 -0.26
C LYS A 216 -23.51 6.60 -0.47
N PHE A 217 -23.54 5.77 0.57
CA PHE A 217 -23.03 4.39 0.50
C PHE A 217 -24.13 3.48 -0.07
N ALA A 218 -24.19 3.37 -1.39
CA ALA A 218 -25.13 2.50 -2.08
C ALA A 218 -24.51 1.12 -2.30
N VAL A 219 -25.17 0.09 -1.76
CA VAL A 219 -24.80 -1.31 -2.05
C VAL A 219 -25.37 -1.64 -3.42
N GLY A 220 -24.52 -1.86 -4.42
CA GLY A 220 -24.98 -2.31 -5.73
C GLY A 220 -25.78 -3.61 -5.61
N THR A 221 -26.85 -3.76 -6.40
CA THR A 221 -27.69 -4.96 -6.45
C THR A 221 -26.90 -6.13 -7.03
N GLY A 222 -26.07 -6.78 -6.24
CA GLY A 222 -25.17 -7.85 -6.68
C GLY A 222 -24.31 -8.43 -5.55
N VAL A 223 -24.81 -8.38 -4.31
CA VAL A 223 -24.21 -9.04 -3.15
C VAL A 223 -24.92 -10.37 -2.92
#